data_748283c38410ac521148a9e200baed34
#
_entry.id   748283c38410ac521148a9e200baed34
#
_cell.length_a   1.000
_cell.length_b   1.000
_cell.length_c   1.000
_cell.angle_alpha   90.00
_cell.angle_beta   90.00
_cell.angle_gamma   90.00
#
_symmetry.space_group_name_H-M   'P 1'
#
loop_
_entity.id
_entity.type
_entity.pdbx_description
1 polymer ?
#
loop_
_entity_poly.entity_id
_entity_poly.type
_entity_poly.pdbx_seq_one_letter_code
_entity_poly.pdbx_strand_id
1 'polypeptide(L)'
;MPRALTRRSPFEESRASRLGKRAVLWFILLQLPIGALSSYRAWVQIKSLTLSTTSPVLAPGVVVRSDLVSWARTESDARIELVQHGDTVMLGEVYLPRNNEPVFDPRPQRGSVVVTLTSEALAAFDNGPATLRASALGRPQWLRTPPPTIREQAVTIARP
;
A
#
# COMPACT_ATOMS: atom_id res chain seq x y z
N MET A 1 37.03 31.46 -64.65
CA MET A 1 37.44 30.91 -63.37
C MET A 1 36.25 30.16 -62.76
N PRO A 2 36.23 28.83 -62.63
CA PRO A 2 35.13 28.07 -62.05
C PRO A 2 35.28 28.03 -60.52
N ARG A 3 34.26 28.44 -59.79
CA ARG A 3 34.13 28.29 -58.33
C ARG A 3 33.97 26.82 -57.96
N ALA A 4 34.93 26.29 -57.25
CA ALA A 4 34.84 24.94 -56.65
C ALA A 4 33.76 24.97 -55.56
N LEU A 5 32.63 24.30 -55.83
CA LEU A 5 31.60 23.95 -54.86
C LEU A 5 32.18 22.82 -53.99
N THR A 6 32.69 23.16 -52.82
CA THR A 6 33.02 22.19 -51.77
C THR A 6 31.76 21.45 -51.32
N ARG A 7 31.53 20.25 -51.87
CA ARG A 7 30.54 19.29 -51.38
C ARG A 7 30.91 18.89 -49.94
N ARG A 8 30.29 19.53 -48.93
CA ARG A 8 30.37 18.99 -47.58
C ARG A 8 29.77 17.60 -47.57
N SER A 9 30.56 16.65 -47.13
CA SER A 9 30.14 15.25 -46.96
C SER A 9 28.97 15.20 -45.96
N PRO A 10 27.84 14.55 -46.26
CA PRO A 10 26.68 14.48 -45.35
C PRO A 10 26.92 13.60 -44.13
N PHE A 11 28.12 13.06 -43.93
CA PHE A 11 28.42 12.08 -42.88
C PHE A 11 29.30 12.57 -41.72
N GLU A 12 29.65 13.86 -41.67
CA GLU A 12 30.28 14.41 -40.46
C GLU A 12 29.21 14.75 -39.43
N GLU A 13 28.64 13.72 -38.76
CA GLU A 13 27.97 13.95 -37.51
C GLU A 13 28.99 14.60 -36.55
N SER A 14 28.74 15.85 -36.17
CA SER A 14 29.64 16.57 -35.28
C SER A 14 29.77 15.78 -33.97
N ARG A 15 30.96 15.78 -33.37
CA ARG A 15 31.20 15.13 -32.06
C ARG A 15 30.17 15.58 -31.00
N ALA A 16 29.67 16.81 -31.10
CA ALA A 16 28.63 17.37 -30.24
C ALA A 16 27.28 16.64 -30.41
N SER A 17 26.89 16.25 -31.64
CA SER A 17 25.68 15.49 -31.90
C SER A 17 25.75 14.07 -31.31
N ARG A 18 26.89 13.41 -31.38
CA ARG A 18 27.10 12.07 -30.80
C ARG A 18 27.10 12.11 -29.27
N LEU A 19 27.69 13.14 -28.66
CA LEU A 19 27.63 13.37 -27.21
C LEU A 19 26.21 13.66 -26.74
N GLY A 20 25.47 14.48 -27.48
CA GLY A 20 24.05 14.77 -27.17
C GLY A 20 23.19 13.50 -27.21
N LYS A 21 23.32 12.68 -28.26
CA LYS A 21 22.57 11.39 -28.37
C LYS A 21 22.90 10.43 -27.22
N ARG A 22 24.17 10.34 -26.83
CA ARG A 22 24.59 9.52 -25.68
C ARG A 22 24.05 10.05 -24.35
N ALA A 23 24.09 11.37 -24.14
CA ALA A 23 23.53 11.97 -22.94
C ALA A 23 22.02 11.74 -22.80
N VAL A 24 21.27 11.87 -23.90
CA VAL A 24 19.83 11.57 -23.93
C VAL A 24 19.57 10.09 -23.65
N LEU A 25 20.36 9.20 -24.24
CA LEU A 25 20.22 7.76 -23.97
C LEU A 25 20.48 7.41 -22.51
N TRP A 26 21.52 7.97 -21.91
CA TRP A 26 21.84 7.79 -20.49
C TRP A 26 20.76 8.39 -19.58
N PHE A 27 20.19 9.54 -19.96
CA PHE A 27 19.09 10.15 -19.22
C PHE A 27 17.86 9.25 -19.23
N ILE A 28 17.47 8.68 -20.39
CA ILE A 28 16.36 7.74 -20.51
C ILE A 28 16.63 6.47 -19.73
N LEU A 29 17.84 5.89 -19.81
CA LEU A 29 18.22 4.69 -19.08
C LEU A 29 18.22 4.90 -17.55
N LEU A 30 18.53 6.10 -17.06
CA LEU A 30 18.43 6.45 -15.65
C LEU A 30 16.98 6.70 -15.19
N GLN A 31 16.14 7.28 -16.04
CA GLN A 31 14.74 7.56 -15.72
C GLN A 31 13.88 6.28 -15.68
N LEU A 32 14.20 5.28 -16.49
CA LEU A 32 13.46 4.00 -16.51
C LEU A 32 13.46 3.28 -15.16
N PRO A 33 14.59 3.06 -14.46
CA PRO A 33 14.57 2.41 -13.14
C PRO A 33 13.92 3.28 -12.07
N ILE A 34 14.05 4.62 -12.13
CA ILE A 34 13.40 5.53 -11.19
C ILE A 34 11.89 5.50 -11.39
N GLY A 35 11.41 5.53 -12.63
CA GLY A 35 10.00 5.40 -12.96
C GLY A 35 9.43 4.03 -12.57
N ALA A 36 10.18 2.96 -12.81
CA ALA A 36 9.81 1.61 -12.41
C ALA A 36 9.74 1.46 -10.89
N LEU A 37 10.69 2.04 -10.13
CA LEU A 37 10.70 2.03 -8.66
C LEU A 37 9.56 2.85 -8.07
N SER A 38 9.23 4.01 -8.64
CA SER A 38 8.13 4.85 -8.16
C SER A 38 6.77 4.21 -8.45
N SER A 39 6.58 3.66 -9.64
CA SER A 39 5.40 2.88 -10.01
C SER A 39 5.26 1.64 -9.12
N TYR A 40 6.37 0.95 -8.86
CA TYR A 40 6.40 -0.22 -8.01
C TYR A 40 5.97 0.12 -6.56
N ARG A 41 6.48 1.21 -5.97
CA ARG A 41 6.05 1.65 -4.64
C ARG A 41 4.54 1.91 -4.58
N ALA A 42 3.97 2.52 -5.62
CA ALA A 42 2.53 2.74 -5.71
C ALA A 42 1.73 1.42 -5.77
N TRP A 43 2.29 0.35 -6.34
CA TRP A 43 1.63 -0.94 -6.52
C TRP A 43 1.71 -1.86 -5.29
N VAL A 44 2.66 -1.60 -4.42
CA VAL A 44 2.89 -2.38 -3.19
C VAL A 44 2.19 -1.76 -1.99
N GLN A 45 1.87 -0.48 -2.07
CA GLN A 45 1.24 0.23 -0.96
C GLN A 45 -0.24 -0.13 -0.84
N ILE A 46 -0.68 -0.29 0.40
CA ILE A 46 -2.10 -0.31 0.72
C ILE A 46 -2.70 1.03 0.29
N LYS A 47 -3.73 0.98 -0.56
CA LYS A 47 -4.36 2.18 -1.11
C LYS A 47 -5.16 2.93 -0.06
N SER A 48 -5.91 2.19 0.75
CA SER A 48 -6.62 2.75 1.90
C SER A 48 -6.90 1.67 2.94
N LEU A 49 -6.89 2.08 4.18
CA LEU A 49 -7.34 1.31 5.33
C LEU A 49 -8.22 2.23 6.16
N THR A 50 -9.44 1.80 6.45
CA THR A 50 -10.36 2.51 7.33
C THR A 50 -10.66 1.66 8.54
N LEU A 51 -11.00 2.31 9.64
CA LEU A 51 -11.44 1.67 10.87
C LEU A 51 -12.63 2.48 11.38
N SER A 52 -13.70 1.81 11.73
CA SER A 52 -14.92 2.42 12.25
C SER A 52 -15.59 1.51 13.29
N THR A 53 -16.30 2.10 14.21
CA THR A 53 -17.10 1.39 15.19
C THR A 53 -18.47 2.06 15.33
N THR A 54 -19.47 1.29 15.63
CA THR A 54 -20.83 1.81 15.85
C THR A 54 -20.97 2.60 17.15
N SER A 55 -20.03 2.43 18.09
CA SER A 55 -19.99 3.16 19.36
C SER A 55 -18.55 3.37 19.81
N PRO A 56 -18.20 4.52 20.39
CA PRO A 56 -16.89 4.73 21.03
C PRO A 56 -16.76 3.96 22.34
N VAL A 57 -17.88 3.49 22.91
CA VAL A 57 -17.91 2.62 24.08
C VAL A 57 -18.11 1.19 23.60
N LEU A 58 -17.10 0.35 23.83
CA LEU A 58 -17.12 -1.06 23.44
C LEU A 58 -17.84 -1.88 24.50
N ALA A 59 -18.95 -2.47 24.09
CA ALA A 59 -19.76 -3.40 24.86
C ALA A 59 -20.13 -4.60 23.97
N PRO A 60 -20.61 -5.72 24.52
CA PRO A 60 -21.15 -6.81 23.73
C PRO A 60 -22.23 -6.30 22.76
N GLY A 61 -22.15 -6.74 21.50
CA GLY A 61 -23.03 -6.30 20.41
C GLY A 61 -22.55 -5.10 19.61
N VAL A 62 -21.51 -4.39 20.03
CA VAL A 62 -20.91 -3.31 19.24
C VAL A 62 -20.22 -3.91 18.00
N VAL A 63 -20.44 -3.28 16.85
CA VAL A 63 -19.84 -3.70 15.58
C VAL A 63 -18.61 -2.85 15.28
N VAL A 64 -17.51 -3.51 15.01
CA VAL A 64 -16.26 -2.92 14.54
C VAL A 64 -16.05 -3.33 13.09
N ARG A 65 -15.70 -2.38 12.24
CA ARG A 65 -15.48 -2.61 10.81
C ARG A 65 -14.15 -2.00 10.37
N SER A 66 -13.43 -2.74 9.56
CA SER A 66 -12.26 -2.26 8.83
C SER A 66 -12.39 -2.59 7.35
N ASP A 67 -12.23 -1.59 6.50
CA ASP A 67 -12.21 -1.77 5.05
C ASP A 67 -10.80 -1.55 4.52
N LEU A 68 -10.33 -2.53 3.74
CA LEU A 68 -9.05 -2.56 3.08
C LEU A 68 -9.23 -2.39 1.58
N VAL A 69 -8.46 -1.49 0.99
CA VAL A 69 -8.30 -1.39 -0.46
C VAL A 69 -6.82 -1.55 -0.80
N SER A 70 -6.51 -2.56 -1.58
CA SER A 70 -5.16 -2.85 -2.06
C SER A 70 -5.13 -3.04 -3.57
N TRP A 71 -3.94 -3.13 -4.15
CA TRP A 71 -3.80 -3.44 -5.56
C TRP A 71 -3.95 -4.93 -5.82
N ALA A 72 -4.62 -5.32 -6.91
CA ALA A 72 -4.96 -6.69 -7.25
C ALA A 72 -3.76 -7.65 -7.32
N ARG A 73 -2.57 -7.14 -7.61
CA ARG A 73 -1.34 -7.95 -7.74
C ARG A 73 -0.56 -8.13 -6.45
N THR A 74 -1.04 -7.57 -5.35
CA THR A 74 -0.39 -7.64 -4.06
C THR A 74 -1.22 -8.50 -3.13
N GLU A 75 -0.65 -9.54 -2.58
CA GLU A 75 -1.25 -10.21 -1.43
C GLU A 75 -1.34 -9.20 -0.30
N SER A 76 -2.48 -9.12 0.35
CA SER A 76 -2.70 -8.17 1.42
C SER A 76 -3.50 -8.81 2.53
N ASP A 77 -3.12 -8.53 3.74
CA ASP A 77 -3.88 -8.88 4.92
C ASP A 77 -4.19 -7.63 5.74
N ALA A 78 -5.34 -7.62 6.36
CA ALA A 78 -5.70 -6.63 7.36
C ALA A 78 -6.24 -7.31 8.60
N ARG A 79 -5.89 -6.77 9.77
CA ARG A 79 -6.29 -7.27 11.08
C ARG A 79 -6.90 -6.15 11.89
N ILE A 80 -7.87 -6.52 12.72
CA ILE A 80 -8.40 -5.65 13.75
C ILE A 80 -7.95 -6.21 15.10
N GLU A 81 -7.36 -5.37 15.89
CA GLU A 81 -6.83 -5.69 17.22
C GLU A 81 -7.41 -4.72 18.23
N LEU A 82 -7.67 -5.21 19.44
CA LEU A 82 -7.98 -4.41 20.62
C LEU A 82 -6.75 -4.42 21.54
N VAL A 83 -6.29 -3.23 21.91
CA VAL A 83 -5.06 -3.04 22.69
C VAL A 83 -5.39 -2.28 23.97
N GLN A 84 -4.99 -2.83 25.12
CA GLN A 84 -5.10 -2.20 26.43
C GLN A 84 -3.91 -2.58 27.33
N HIS A 85 -3.24 -1.60 27.93
CA HIS A 85 -2.10 -1.78 28.85
C HIS A 85 -0.93 -2.64 28.28
N GLY A 86 -0.84 -2.78 26.96
CA GLY A 86 0.15 -3.62 26.28
C GLY A 86 -0.37 -5.00 25.87
N ASP A 87 -1.50 -5.43 26.39
CA ASP A 87 -2.18 -6.65 25.94
C ASP A 87 -2.88 -6.38 24.62
N THR A 88 -2.82 -7.37 23.73
CA THR A 88 -3.40 -7.28 22.38
C THR A 88 -4.20 -8.53 22.08
N VAL A 89 -5.45 -8.36 21.69
CA VAL A 89 -6.32 -9.44 21.23
C VAL A 89 -6.73 -9.17 19.80
N MET A 90 -6.54 -10.15 18.93
CA MET A 90 -6.99 -10.09 17.54
C MET A 90 -8.51 -10.35 17.51
N LEU A 91 -9.25 -9.39 16.97
CA LEU A 91 -10.70 -9.48 16.83
C LEU A 91 -11.11 -10.11 15.50
N GLY A 92 -10.34 -9.87 14.44
CA GLY A 92 -10.63 -10.44 13.13
C GLY A 92 -9.57 -10.09 12.11
N GLU A 93 -9.57 -10.84 11.01
CA GLU A 93 -8.65 -10.62 9.90
C GLU A 93 -9.34 -10.85 8.55
N VAL A 94 -8.81 -10.23 7.51
CA VAL A 94 -9.16 -10.49 6.11
C VAL A 94 -7.89 -10.67 5.31
N TYR A 95 -7.91 -11.66 4.44
CA TYR A 95 -6.85 -11.94 3.49
C TYR A 95 -7.35 -11.70 2.07
N LEU A 96 -6.62 -10.90 1.31
CA LEU A 96 -6.85 -10.66 -0.11
C LEU A 96 -5.75 -11.37 -0.90
N PRO A 97 -6.06 -12.47 -1.58
CA PRO A 97 -5.10 -13.19 -2.40
C PRO A 97 -4.66 -12.34 -3.59
N ARG A 98 -3.49 -12.63 -4.09
CA ARG A 98 -3.00 -12.04 -5.32
C ARG A 98 -3.91 -12.44 -6.49
N ASN A 99 -4.32 -11.46 -7.29
CA ASN A 99 -5.04 -11.67 -8.52
C ASN A 99 -4.09 -11.57 -9.73
N ASN A 100 -4.29 -12.42 -10.75
CA ASN A 100 -3.50 -12.44 -11.99
C ASN A 100 -3.99 -11.42 -13.03
N GLU A 101 -4.49 -10.28 -12.60
CA GLU A 101 -4.94 -9.20 -13.48
C GLU A 101 -3.80 -8.64 -14.35
N PRO A 102 -4.09 -8.12 -15.57
CA PRO A 102 -3.07 -7.57 -16.46
C PRO A 102 -2.25 -6.46 -15.81
N VAL A 103 -0.95 -6.42 -16.13
CA VAL A 103 -0.02 -5.42 -15.55
C VAL A 103 -0.44 -3.98 -15.85
N PHE A 104 -1.10 -3.77 -16.99
CA PHE A 104 -1.41 -2.44 -17.50
C PHE A 104 -2.78 -1.90 -17.07
N ASP A 105 -3.60 -2.71 -16.39
CA ASP A 105 -4.89 -2.28 -15.83
C ASP A 105 -5.05 -2.82 -14.39
N PRO A 106 -4.27 -2.29 -13.44
CA PRO A 106 -4.34 -2.74 -12.07
C PRO A 106 -5.65 -2.28 -11.42
N ARG A 107 -6.56 -3.20 -11.22
CA ARG A 107 -7.80 -2.94 -10.49
C ARG A 107 -7.55 -3.05 -8.99
N PRO A 108 -8.16 -2.18 -8.16
CA PRO A 108 -8.07 -2.31 -6.73
C PRO A 108 -8.93 -3.48 -6.24
N GLN A 109 -8.36 -4.28 -5.36
CA GLN A 109 -9.11 -5.27 -4.56
C GLN A 109 -9.65 -4.59 -3.31
N ARG A 110 -10.80 -5.07 -2.85
CA ARG A 110 -11.44 -4.60 -1.64
C ARG A 110 -11.74 -5.77 -0.72
N GLY A 111 -11.44 -5.60 0.55
CA GLY A 111 -11.79 -6.52 1.61
C GLY A 111 -12.40 -5.77 2.78
N SER A 112 -13.22 -6.45 3.54
CA SER A 112 -13.84 -5.89 4.73
C SER A 112 -13.83 -6.92 5.85
N VAL A 113 -13.40 -6.50 7.02
CA VAL A 113 -13.57 -7.25 8.27
C VAL A 113 -14.70 -6.60 9.04
N VAL A 114 -15.70 -7.38 9.40
CA VAL A 114 -16.78 -6.92 10.28
C VAL A 114 -16.85 -7.87 11.46
N VAL A 115 -16.68 -7.33 12.66
CA VAL A 115 -16.66 -8.10 13.89
C VAL A 115 -17.71 -7.54 14.84
N THR A 116 -18.59 -8.40 15.33
CA THR A 116 -19.48 -8.07 16.45
C THR A 116 -18.79 -8.51 17.73
N LEU A 117 -18.58 -7.57 18.63
CA LEU A 117 -17.93 -7.85 19.91
C LEU A 117 -18.79 -8.75 20.77
N THR A 118 -18.20 -9.80 21.31
CA THR A 118 -18.83 -10.70 22.27
C THR A 118 -18.33 -10.43 23.67
N SER A 119 -19.06 -10.88 24.68
CA SER A 119 -18.61 -10.80 26.08
C SER A 119 -17.27 -11.53 26.28
N GLU A 120 -17.07 -12.62 25.56
CA GLU A 120 -15.85 -13.42 25.60
C GLU A 120 -14.64 -12.65 25.04
N ALA A 121 -14.82 -11.95 23.89
CA ALA A 121 -13.76 -11.13 23.31
C ALA A 121 -13.34 -9.97 24.24
N LEU A 122 -14.26 -9.46 25.04
CA LEU A 122 -13.98 -8.39 26.01
C LEU A 122 -13.52 -8.92 27.37
N ALA A 123 -13.62 -10.22 27.63
CA ALA A 123 -13.28 -10.80 28.95
C ALA A 123 -11.82 -10.64 29.36
N ALA A 124 -10.92 -10.54 28.36
CA ALA A 124 -9.49 -10.36 28.57
C ALA A 124 -9.08 -8.93 28.98
N PHE A 125 -10.01 -7.97 28.94
CA PHE A 125 -9.69 -6.55 29.17
C PHE A 125 -10.43 -5.99 30.38
N ASP A 126 -9.88 -4.94 30.98
CA ASP A 126 -10.53 -4.19 32.05
C ASP A 126 -11.45 -3.08 31.52
N ASN A 127 -12.42 -2.67 32.37
CA ASN A 127 -13.19 -1.48 32.05
C ASN A 127 -12.26 -0.25 32.02
N GLY A 128 -12.38 0.57 30.98
CA GLY A 128 -11.55 1.76 30.86
C GLY A 128 -11.06 2.04 29.44
N PRO A 129 -10.07 2.93 29.30
CA PRO A 129 -9.56 3.34 27.99
C PRO A 129 -8.81 2.20 27.30
N ALA A 130 -9.03 2.07 26.02
CA ALA A 130 -8.36 1.11 25.12
C ALA A 130 -8.18 1.72 23.72
N THR A 131 -7.48 1.01 22.87
CA THR A 131 -7.25 1.40 21.48
C THR A 131 -7.68 0.28 20.54
N LEU A 132 -8.59 0.60 19.63
CA LEU A 132 -8.81 -0.22 18.46
C LEU A 132 -7.74 0.09 17.42
N ARG A 133 -7.06 -0.94 16.93
CA ARG A 133 -6.02 -0.85 15.92
C ARG A 133 -6.41 -1.68 14.71
N ALA A 134 -6.44 -1.08 13.53
CA ALA A 134 -6.44 -1.80 12.27
C ALA A 134 -5.03 -1.71 11.66
N SER A 135 -4.47 -2.83 11.27
CA SER A 135 -3.19 -2.92 10.57
C SER A 135 -3.37 -3.65 9.26
N ALA A 136 -2.76 -3.14 8.19
CA ALA A 136 -2.78 -3.78 6.89
C ALA A 136 -1.36 -3.88 6.33
N LEU A 137 -1.03 -5.05 5.78
CA LEU A 137 0.26 -5.36 5.20
C LEU A 137 0.07 -5.84 3.77
N GLY A 138 0.78 -5.19 2.83
CA GLY A 138 0.91 -5.67 1.46
C GLY A 138 2.19 -6.49 1.31
N ARG A 139 2.10 -7.69 0.75
CA ARG A 139 3.25 -8.60 0.54
C ARG A 139 3.62 -8.64 -0.94
N PRO A 140 4.64 -7.92 -1.37
CA PRO A 140 5.14 -7.99 -2.73
C PRO A 140 5.92 -9.29 -2.94
N GLN A 141 5.80 -9.89 -4.12
CA GLN A 141 6.44 -11.17 -4.42
C GLN A 141 7.98 -11.07 -4.54
N TRP A 142 8.52 -9.89 -4.90
CA TRP A 142 9.91 -9.74 -5.36
C TRP A 142 10.75 -8.74 -4.58
N LEU A 143 10.19 -8.03 -3.61
CA LEU A 143 10.86 -6.94 -2.92
C LEU A 143 10.54 -6.92 -1.42
N ARG A 144 11.32 -6.13 -0.70
CA ARG A 144 11.16 -5.97 0.76
C ARG A 144 9.74 -5.51 1.09
N THR A 145 9.11 -6.23 2.00
CA THR A 145 7.79 -5.90 2.52
C THR A 145 7.79 -4.46 3.09
N PRO A 146 6.88 -3.59 2.64
CA PRO A 146 6.76 -2.24 3.20
C PRO A 146 6.28 -2.30 4.65
N PRO A 147 6.47 -1.23 5.42
CA PRO A 147 5.90 -1.16 6.76
C PRO A 147 4.37 -1.26 6.70
N PRO A 148 3.73 -1.83 7.72
CA PRO A 148 2.27 -1.93 7.77
C PRO A 148 1.62 -0.54 7.78
N THR A 149 0.47 -0.44 7.12
CA THR A 149 -0.41 0.72 7.26
C THR A 149 -1.23 0.53 8.52
N ILE A 150 -1.20 1.48 9.44
CA ILE A 150 -1.88 1.40 10.72
C ILE A 150 -2.92 2.51 10.84
N ARG A 151 -4.08 2.17 11.42
CA ARG A 151 -5.13 3.10 11.85
C ARG A 151 -5.50 2.76 13.28
N GLU A 152 -5.57 3.78 14.12
CA GLU A 152 -5.91 3.66 15.53
C GLU A 152 -7.08 4.56 15.88
N GLN A 153 -7.91 4.08 16.77
CA GLN A 153 -9.06 4.80 17.31
C GLN A 153 -9.14 4.55 18.81
N ALA A 154 -9.15 5.63 19.59
CA ALA A 154 -9.36 5.55 21.02
C ALA A 154 -10.81 5.16 21.32
N VAL A 155 -10.99 4.23 22.25
CA VAL A 155 -12.27 3.67 22.67
C VAL A 155 -12.28 3.46 24.18
N THR A 156 -13.45 3.20 24.73
CA THR A 156 -13.59 2.84 26.15
C THR A 156 -14.29 1.49 26.25
N ILE A 157 -13.78 0.59 27.04
CA ILE A 157 -14.40 -0.70 27.31
C ILE A 157 -15.36 -0.55 28.49
N ALA A 158 -16.61 -0.97 28.29
CA ALA A 158 -17.61 -1.07 29.34
C ALA A 158 -18.17 -2.49 29.32
N ARG A 159 -17.83 -3.26 30.32
CA ARG A 159 -18.46 -4.56 30.55
C ARG A 159 -19.76 -4.38 31.33
N PRO A 160 -20.77 -5.17 31.07
CA PRO A 160 -21.99 -5.19 31.90
C PRO A 160 -21.71 -5.70 33.29
#